data_98e7d2e785d6574fa4acebc4818d9e80
#
_entry.id   98e7d2e785d6574fa4acebc4818d9e80
#
_cell.length_a   1.000
_cell.length_b   1.000
_cell.length_c   1.000
_cell.angle_alpha   90.00
_cell.angle_beta   90.00
_cell.angle_gamma   90.00
#
_symmetry.space_group_name_H-M   'P 1'
#
loop_
_entity.id
_entity.type
_entity.pdbx_description
1 polymer ?
#
loop_
_entity_poly.entity_id
_entity_poly.type
_entity_poly.pdbx_seq_one_letter_code
_entity_poly.pdbx_strand_id
1 'polypeptide(L)'
;MDIARVVGADTRNDGYCSGNGYMVTWALGHLVSLATPDTYGYTKTAAEDLPMLPDPFRLVSRQMRTDRGMVTDIAASKQLKVIESVFNRCDSIIVATDAGREGELIFRWIYDFLGCTKPFRRLWISSLTDEAIRKGLEELKDGSEYDSLYAAADSRAKADWLVGMNASRALAIVSGSSNNSIGRVQTPTLAMICSRYRENRSFVSTPYWQLHVTLNGGTSHRRFFHPATFDDRQKAEAAYRSLSPDSSATVTKVERRKTLQQPPLLYDL
;
A
#
# COMPACT_ATOMS: atom_id res chain seq x y z
N MET A 1 -1.76 16.88 14.27
CA MET A 1 -1.78 17.57 15.59
C MET A 1 -0.38 17.68 16.18
N ASP A 2 0.49 16.67 16.02
CA ASP A 2 1.86 16.69 16.58
C ASP A 2 2.71 17.82 16.02
N ILE A 3 2.68 18.05 14.71
CA ILE A 3 3.38 19.17 14.08
C ILE A 3 2.89 20.52 14.64
N ALA A 4 1.58 20.72 14.77
CA ALA A 4 1.01 21.96 15.31
C ALA A 4 1.54 22.23 16.71
N ARG A 5 1.56 21.23 17.58
CA ARG A 5 2.11 21.33 18.94
C ARG A 5 3.61 21.68 18.93
N VAL A 6 4.40 21.03 18.08
CA VAL A 6 5.86 21.25 18.03
C VAL A 6 6.23 22.65 17.55
N VAL A 7 5.45 23.22 16.59
CA VAL A 7 5.68 24.59 16.09
C VAL A 7 4.99 25.66 16.93
N GLY A 8 4.21 25.28 17.97
CA GLY A 8 3.51 26.23 18.84
C GLY A 8 2.24 26.82 18.21
N ALA A 9 1.59 26.09 17.31
CA ALA A 9 0.31 26.47 16.72
C ALA A 9 -0.85 25.93 17.58
N ASP A 10 -1.02 26.45 18.80
CA ASP A 10 -1.88 25.90 19.84
C ASP A 10 -3.34 26.37 19.77
N THR A 11 -3.63 27.45 19.02
CA THR A 11 -4.98 27.95 18.83
C THR A 11 -5.75 27.11 17.83
N ARG A 12 -6.77 26.41 18.28
CA ARG A 12 -7.64 25.58 17.43
C ARG A 12 -8.69 26.44 16.73
N ASN A 13 -8.78 26.25 15.42
CA ASN A 13 -9.79 26.85 14.55
C ASN A 13 -10.55 25.73 13.80
N ASP A 14 -11.61 26.07 13.09
CA ASP A 14 -12.33 25.10 12.26
C ASP A 14 -11.47 24.72 11.05
N GLY A 15 -10.95 23.49 11.03
CA GLY A 15 -10.14 22.92 9.97
C GLY A 15 -8.64 23.28 9.97
N TYR A 16 -8.13 24.07 10.94
CA TYR A 16 -6.71 24.36 11.09
C TYR A 16 -6.35 24.77 12.53
N CYS A 17 -5.06 24.74 12.86
CA CYS A 17 -4.51 25.33 14.08
C CYS A 17 -3.62 26.52 13.74
N SER A 18 -3.52 27.53 14.63
CA SER A 18 -2.67 28.71 14.41
C SER A 18 -1.90 29.08 15.69
N GLY A 19 -0.75 29.71 15.51
CA GLY A 19 0.11 30.18 16.60
C GLY A 19 1.55 30.31 16.15
N ASN A 20 2.33 31.09 16.83
CA ASN A 20 3.77 31.28 16.62
C ASN A 20 4.16 31.51 15.13
N GLY A 21 3.33 32.28 14.40
CA GLY A 21 3.57 32.52 12.96
C GLY A 21 3.20 31.38 12.03
N TYR A 22 2.70 30.24 12.53
CA TYR A 22 2.29 29.09 11.74
C TYR A 22 0.77 28.93 11.66
N MET A 23 0.31 28.44 10.55
CA MET A 23 -1.03 27.88 10.34
C MET A 23 -0.91 26.45 9.89
N VAL A 24 -1.38 25.50 10.68
CA VAL A 24 -1.28 24.05 10.41
C VAL A 24 -2.67 23.53 10.06
N THR A 25 -2.84 23.10 8.82
CA THR A 25 -4.05 22.46 8.34
C THR A 25 -3.76 21.03 7.90
N TRP A 26 -4.77 20.25 7.52
CA TRP A 26 -4.61 18.82 7.20
C TRP A 26 -5.54 18.40 6.07
N ALA A 27 -5.18 17.29 5.43
CA ALA A 27 -6.03 16.54 4.53
C ALA A 27 -6.32 15.15 5.13
N LEU A 28 -7.58 14.77 5.19
CA LEU A 28 -8.01 13.43 5.59
C LEU A 28 -8.10 12.55 4.33
N GLY A 29 -6.96 12.01 3.91
CA GLY A 29 -6.80 11.32 2.63
C GLY A 29 -6.90 12.30 1.45
N HIS A 30 -7.24 11.78 0.27
CA HIS A 30 -7.44 12.62 -0.91
C HIS A 30 -8.69 13.51 -0.77
N LEU A 31 -8.52 14.82 -0.82
CA LEU A 31 -9.62 15.81 -0.91
C LEU A 31 -9.97 16.14 -2.36
N VAL A 32 -9.03 15.87 -3.27
CA VAL A 32 -9.13 16.06 -4.71
C VAL A 32 -8.93 14.70 -5.38
N SER A 33 -9.63 14.46 -6.47
CA SER A 33 -9.55 13.23 -7.27
C SER A 33 -9.60 13.54 -8.76
N LEU A 34 -9.22 12.57 -9.59
CA LEU A 34 -9.49 12.64 -11.02
C LEU A 34 -11.00 12.58 -11.26
N ALA A 35 -11.49 13.38 -12.21
CA ALA A 35 -12.90 13.43 -12.57
C ALA A 35 -13.38 12.07 -13.11
N THR A 36 -14.65 11.78 -12.86
CA THR A 36 -15.31 10.57 -13.35
C THR A 36 -15.65 10.66 -14.84
N PRO A 37 -15.91 9.54 -15.53
CA PRO A 37 -16.19 9.53 -16.97
C PRO A 37 -17.28 10.47 -17.44
N ASP A 38 -18.32 10.69 -16.63
CA ASP A 38 -19.43 11.61 -16.93
C ASP A 38 -18.99 13.06 -17.10
N THR A 39 -17.95 13.50 -16.40
CA THR A 39 -17.36 14.84 -16.57
C THR A 39 -16.77 15.06 -17.96
N TYR A 40 -16.41 13.97 -18.65
CA TYR A 40 -15.87 13.98 -20.02
C TYR A 40 -16.92 13.67 -21.09
N GLY A 41 -18.21 13.59 -20.70
CA GLY A 41 -19.30 13.27 -21.63
C GLY A 41 -19.61 11.79 -21.77
N TYR A 42 -18.87 10.89 -21.12
CA TYR A 42 -19.12 9.44 -21.16
C TYR A 42 -20.22 9.05 -20.16
N THR A 43 -21.44 9.47 -20.42
CA THR A 43 -22.60 9.31 -19.50
C THR A 43 -23.25 7.94 -19.56
N LYS A 44 -23.05 7.19 -20.65
CA LYS A 44 -23.63 5.86 -20.87
C LYS A 44 -22.56 4.78 -20.85
N THR A 45 -22.97 3.56 -20.54
CA THR A 45 -22.10 2.38 -20.67
C THR A 45 -22.27 1.82 -22.08
N ALA A 46 -21.56 2.39 -23.04
CA ALA A 46 -21.64 2.05 -24.45
C ALA A 46 -20.29 1.58 -24.99
N ALA A 47 -20.30 0.64 -25.91
CA ALA A 47 -19.06 0.07 -26.46
C ALA A 47 -18.29 1.05 -27.34
N GLU A 48 -19.00 1.94 -28.01
CA GLU A 48 -18.46 3.02 -28.85
C GLU A 48 -17.66 4.06 -28.06
N ASP A 49 -17.90 4.17 -26.74
CA ASP A 49 -17.16 5.06 -25.86
C ASP A 49 -15.78 4.50 -25.44
N LEU A 50 -15.49 3.24 -25.76
CA LEU A 50 -14.24 2.62 -25.37
C LEU A 50 -13.19 2.65 -26.49
N PRO A 51 -11.93 2.97 -26.18
CA PRO A 51 -11.41 3.34 -24.87
C PRO A 51 -11.66 4.81 -24.51
N MET A 52 -12.05 5.06 -23.26
CA MET A 52 -12.14 6.42 -22.72
C MET A 52 -10.73 6.94 -22.44
N LEU A 53 -10.32 8.00 -23.12
CA LEU A 53 -8.99 8.60 -23.04
C LEU A 53 -9.10 10.11 -22.77
N PRO A 54 -9.32 10.52 -21.51
CA PRO A 54 -9.40 11.95 -21.18
C PRO A 54 -8.10 12.69 -21.50
N ASP A 55 -8.20 13.80 -22.22
CA ASP A 55 -7.08 14.71 -22.47
C ASP A 55 -7.58 16.15 -22.52
N PRO A 56 -7.21 17.02 -21.56
CA PRO A 56 -6.47 16.70 -20.33
C PRO A 56 -7.34 16.00 -19.27
N PHE A 57 -6.68 15.27 -18.36
CA PHE A 57 -7.32 14.84 -17.12
C PHE A 57 -7.70 16.05 -16.27
N ARG A 58 -8.90 16.02 -15.66
CA ARG A 58 -9.41 17.08 -14.80
C ARG A 58 -9.41 16.65 -13.35
N LEU A 59 -9.01 17.57 -12.48
CA LEU A 59 -9.13 17.41 -11.04
C LEU A 59 -10.49 17.94 -10.58
N VAL A 60 -11.11 17.23 -9.64
CA VAL A 60 -12.38 17.61 -9.00
C VAL A 60 -12.28 17.42 -7.48
N SER A 61 -13.06 18.18 -6.72
CA SER A 61 -13.24 17.87 -5.30
C SER A 61 -13.73 16.44 -5.15
N ARG A 62 -13.20 15.73 -4.14
CA ARG A 62 -13.57 14.34 -3.87
C ARG A 62 -15.08 14.12 -3.97
N GLN A 63 -15.46 13.08 -4.67
CA GLN A 63 -16.82 12.65 -4.84
C GLN A 63 -17.08 11.34 -4.07
N MET A 64 -18.32 11.16 -3.63
CA MET A 64 -18.79 9.93 -3.01
C MET A 64 -19.99 9.37 -3.79
N ARG A 65 -20.07 8.04 -3.83
CA ARG A 65 -21.22 7.38 -4.45
C ARG A 65 -22.41 7.35 -3.48
N THR A 66 -23.55 7.76 -3.97
CA THR A 66 -24.84 7.65 -3.26
C THR A 66 -25.82 6.88 -4.14
N ASP A 67 -26.99 6.56 -3.60
CA ASP A 67 -28.10 5.94 -4.37
C ASP A 67 -28.55 6.78 -5.55
N ARG A 68 -28.29 8.10 -5.54
CA ARG A 68 -28.62 9.05 -6.60
C ARG A 68 -27.47 9.33 -7.58
N GLY A 69 -26.36 8.60 -7.46
CA GLY A 69 -25.16 8.79 -8.28
C GLY A 69 -23.98 9.39 -7.52
N MET A 70 -23.03 9.94 -8.26
CA MET A 70 -21.84 10.59 -7.68
C MET A 70 -22.20 12.00 -7.21
N VAL A 71 -21.89 12.30 -5.96
CA VAL A 71 -22.09 13.63 -5.36
C VAL A 71 -20.78 14.13 -4.75
N THR A 72 -20.60 15.43 -4.71
CA THR A 72 -19.44 16.04 -4.05
C THR A 72 -19.46 15.74 -2.54
N ASP A 73 -18.32 15.31 -2.00
CA ASP A 73 -18.13 15.16 -0.57
C ASP A 73 -18.10 16.51 0.12
N ILE A 74 -19.12 16.80 0.90
CA ILE A 74 -19.30 18.10 1.60
C ILE A 74 -18.13 18.34 2.58
N ALA A 75 -17.67 17.30 3.28
CA ALA A 75 -16.56 17.43 4.23
C ALA A 75 -15.24 17.75 3.52
N ALA A 76 -14.97 17.10 2.39
CA ALA A 76 -13.81 17.40 1.56
C ALA A 76 -13.87 18.83 1.01
N SER A 77 -15.02 19.25 0.48
CA SER A 77 -15.22 20.61 -0.02
C SER A 77 -15.05 21.67 1.07
N LYS A 78 -15.57 21.41 2.29
CA LYS A 78 -15.39 22.31 3.41
C LYS A 78 -13.90 22.45 3.76
N GLN A 79 -13.18 21.34 3.85
CA GLN A 79 -11.76 21.37 4.18
C GLN A 79 -10.91 22.01 3.08
N LEU A 80 -11.25 21.83 1.80
CA LEU A 80 -10.59 22.53 0.69
C LEU A 80 -10.73 24.05 0.81
N LYS A 81 -11.90 24.56 1.19
CA LYS A 81 -12.11 26.00 1.43
C LYS A 81 -11.27 26.51 2.60
N VAL A 82 -11.09 25.71 3.64
CA VAL A 82 -10.19 26.05 4.76
C VAL A 82 -8.75 26.13 4.28
N ILE A 83 -8.28 25.13 3.54
CA ILE A 83 -6.92 25.12 2.98
C ILE A 83 -6.69 26.30 2.05
N GLU A 84 -7.64 26.62 1.18
CA GLU A 84 -7.61 27.80 0.30
C GLU A 84 -7.44 29.10 1.12
N SER A 85 -8.25 29.26 2.17
CA SER A 85 -8.14 30.41 3.08
C SER A 85 -6.77 30.47 3.76
N VAL A 86 -6.22 29.34 4.21
CA VAL A 86 -4.89 29.26 4.81
C VAL A 86 -3.80 29.62 3.79
N PHE A 87 -3.88 29.05 2.57
CA PHE A 87 -2.94 29.35 1.48
C PHE A 87 -2.94 30.84 1.11
N ASN A 88 -4.09 31.48 1.08
CA ASN A 88 -4.19 32.92 0.76
C ASN A 88 -3.53 33.81 1.83
N ARG A 89 -3.45 33.35 3.08
CA ARG A 89 -2.94 34.07 4.23
C ARG A 89 -1.47 33.82 4.56
N CYS A 90 -0.83 32.83 3.95
CA CYS A 90 0.58 32.50 4.21
C CYS A 90 1.48 33.04 3.09
N ASP A 91 2.77 33.23 3.38
CA ASP A 91 3.80 33.62 2.40
C ASP A 91 4.42 32.41 1.71
N SER A 92 4.51 31.29 2.42
CA SER A 92 5.08 30.04 1.94
C SER A 92 4.42 28.84 2.61
N ILE A 93 4.58 27.66 2.02
CA ILE A 93 3.97 26.42 2.51
C ILE A 93 5.06 25.43 2.91
N ILE A 94 4.88 24.78 4.05
CA ILE A 94 5.63 23.61 4.45
C ILE A 94 4.74 22.39 4.25
N VAL A 95 5.12 21.53 3.34
CA VAL A 95 4.38 20.31 3.02
C VAL A 95 4.78 19.19 3.97
N ALA A 96 3.86 18.79 4.81
CA ALA A 96 4.07 17.80 5.87
C ALA A 96 3.14 16.58 5.74
N THR A 97 2.66 16.29 4.53
CA THR A 97 1.99 15.02 4.21
C THR A 97 2.99 13.87 4.26
N ASP A 98 2.51 12.64 4.33
CA ASP A 98 3.36 11.45 4.46
C ASP A 98 4.55 11.45 3.50
N ALA A 99 5.70 10.97 3.98
CA ALA A 99 6.92 10.86 3.19
C ALA A 99 6.82 9.71 2.19
N GLY A 100 6.15 9.97 1.08
CA GLY A 100 5.90 8.97 0.04
C GLY A 100 5.13 9.53 -1.14
N ARG A 101 4.94 8.68 -2.16
CA ARG A 101 4.23 9.03 -3.41
C ARG A 101 2.83 9.57 -3.17
N GLU A 102 2.06 8.90 -2.30
CA GLU A 102 0.67 9.29 -2.03
C GLU A 102 0.59 10.64 -1.28
N GLY A 103 1.46 10.86 -0.30
CA GLY A 103 1.51 12.13 0.41
C GLY A 103 1.89 13.30 -0.49
N GLU A 104 2.82 13.10 -1.43
CA GLU A 104 3.17 14.10 -2.43
C GLU A 104 2.01 14.37 -3.38
N LEU A 105 1.33 13.31 -3.85
CA LEU A 105 0.17 13.43 -4.74
C LEU A 105 -0.98 14.18 -4.08
N ILE A 106 -1.30 13.88 -2.82
CA ILE A 106 -2.37 14.56 -2.06
C ILE A 106 -2.12 16.06 -2.03
N PHE A 107 -0.89 16.46 -1.67
CA PHE A 107 -0.55 17.89 -1.60
C PHE A 107 -0.61 18.55 -2.98
N ARG A 108 0.08 17.99 -3.99
CA ARG A 108 0.17 18.59 -5.32
C ARG A 108 -1.18 18.74 -5.99
N TRP A 109 -2.06 17.76 -5.87
CA TRP A 109 -3.41 17.87 -6.42
C TRP A 109 -4.25 18.94 -5.73
N ILE A 110 -4.09 19.14 -4.41
CA ILE A 110 -4.74 20.25 -3.71
C ILE A 110 -4.17 21.58 -4.18
N TYR A 111 -2.85 21.68 -4.28
CA TYR A 111 -2.13 22.87 -4.71
C TYR A 111 -2.53 23.30 -6.12
N ASP A 112 -2.54 22.36 -7.06
CA ASP A 112 -2.94 22.58 -8.46
C ASP A 112 -4.45 22.90 -8.57
N PHE A 113 -5.30 22.16 -7.86
CA PHE A 113 -6.74 22.34 -7.86
C PHE A 113 -7.17 23.73 -7.36
N LEU A 114 -6.46 24.24 -6.35
CA LEU A 114 -6.70 25.59 -5.81
C LEU A 114 -5.97 26.69 -6.59
N GLY A 115 -5.21 26.37 -7.63
CA GLY A 115 -4.44 27.34 -8.41
C GLY A 115 -3.40 28.08 -7.59
N CYS A 116 -2.85 27.44 -6.56
CA CYS A 116 -1.88 28.08 -5.68
C CYS A 116 -0.53 28.23 -6.40
N THR A 117 0.12 29.39 -6.21
CA THR A 117 1.45 29.70 -6.80
C THR A 117 2.49 30.03 -5.75
N LYS A 118 2.18 29.85 -4.48
CA LYS A 118 3.10 30.18 -3.37
C LYS A 118 4.26 29.19 -3.31
N PRO A 119 5.47 29.65 -2.96
CA PRO A 119 6.61 28.77 -2.78
C PRO A 119 6.35 27.76 -1.69
N PHE A 120 6.83 26.54 -1.87
CA PHE A 120 6.70 25.49 -0.87
C PHE A 120 7.98 24.69 -0.71
N ARG A 121 8.17 24.18 0.51
CA ARG A 121 9.25 23.27 0.88
C ARG A 121 8.69 22.01 1.51
N ARG A 122 9.43 20.93 1.43
CA ARG A 122 9.02 19.61 1.87
C ARG A 122 9.64 19.25 3.23
N LEU A 123 8.79 18.95 4.21
CA LEU A 123 9.16 18.25 5.43
C LEU A 123 9.11 16.75 5.16
N TRP A 124 10.28 16.11 5.09
CA TRP A 124 10.39 14.68 4.77
C TRP A 124 10.85 13.91 5.99
N ILE A 125 9.90 13.37 6.74
CA ILE A 125 10.15 12.62 7.98
C ILE A 125 9.36 11.32 7.98
N SER A 126 9.96 10.27 8.55
CA SER A 126 9.34 8.94 8.73
C SER A 126 8.80 8.71 10.14
N SER A 127 8.98 9.68 11.04
CA SER A 127 8.53 9.62 12.44
C SER A 127 7.93 10.95 12.87
N LEU A 128 6.89 10.90 13.71
CA LEU A 128 6.22 12.09 14.28
C LEU A 128 6.65 12.39 15.72
N THR A 129 7.84 11.93 16.14
CA THR A 129 8.41 12.37 17.42
C THR A 129 8.80 13.83 17.36
N ASP A 130 8.76 14.52 18.51
CA ASP A 130 9.09 15.95 18.59
C ASP A 130 10.49 16.25 18.04
N GLU A 131 11.44 15.37 18.32
CA GLU A 131 12.82 15.48 17.83
C GLU A 131 12.89 15.37 16.30
N ALA A 132 12.20 14.35 15.73
CA ALA A 132 12.17 14.16 14.28
C ALA A 132 11.50 15.34 13.56
N ILE A 133 10.42 15.89 14.12
CA ILE A 133 9.74 17.05 13.55
C ILE A 133 10.65 18.29 13.60
N ARG A 134 11.30 18.59 14.74
CA ARG A 134 12.21 19.75 14.86
C ARG A 134 13.38 19.64 13.89
N LYS A 135 14.04 18.49 13.88
CA LYS A 135 15.15 18.25 12.95
C LYS A 135 14.69 18.37 11.49
N GLY A 136 13.56 17.78 11.12
CA GLY A 136 13.03 17.89 9.77
C GLY A 136 12.67 19.32 9.36
N LEU A 137 12.22 20.17 10.29
CA LEU A 137 11.97 21.59 10.03
C LEU A 137 13.25 22.40 9.80
N GLU A 138 14.37 21.99 10.37
CA GLU A 138 15.69 22.57 10.10
C GLU A 138 16.24 22.12 8.73
N GLU A 139 15.88 20.92 8.28
CA GLU A 139 16.36 20.26 7.06
C GLU A 139 15.33 20.29 5.91
N LEU A 140 14.47 21.30 5.85
CA LEU A 140 13.45 21.42 4.79
C LEU A 140 14.08 21.44 3.40
N LYS A 141 13.55 20.61 2.51
CA LYS A 141 13.98 20.48 1.13
C LYS A 141 13.12 21.32 0.19
N ASP A 142 13.69 21.72 -0.93
CA ASP A 142 12.93 22.40 -1.97
C ASP A 142 11.86 21.47 -2.57
N GLY A 143 10.69 22.00 -2.87
CA GLY A 143 9.60 21.24 -3.44
C GLY A 143 9.93 20.61 -4.80
N SER A 144 10.80 21.26 -5.59
CA SER A 144 11.21 20.78 -6.91
C SER A 144 12.01 19.48 -6.86
N GLU A 145 12.68 19.16 -5.74
CA GLU A 145 13.36 17.88 -5.56
C GLU A 145 12.41 16.68 -5.64
N TYR A 146 11.11 16.90 -5.46
CA TYR A 146 10.06 15.88 -5.46
C TYR A 146 9.21 15.86 -6.73
N ASP A 147 9.54 16.64 -7.76
CA ASP A 147 8.75 16.69 -9.00
C ASP A 147 8.70 15.34 -9.72
N SER A 148 9.81 14.60 -9.75
CA SER A 148 9.81 13.24 -10.33
C SER A 148 8.95 12.27 -9.53
N LEU A 149 8.92 12.40 -8.21
CA LEU A 149 8.06 11.59 -7.33
C LEU A 149 6.59 11.90 -7.59
N TYR A 150 6.24 13.18 -7.71
CA TYR A 150 4.90 13.62 -8.07
C TYR A 150 4.49 13.10 -9.45
N ALA A 151 5.33 13.27 -10.47
CA ALA A 151 5.06 12.78 -11.81
C ALA A 151 4.81 11.26 -11.86
N ALA A 152 5.57 10.49 -11.08
CA ALA A 152 5.37 9.05 -10.95
C ALA A 152 4.03 8.71 -10.27
N ALA A 153 3.66 9.44 -9.21
CA ALA A 153 2.40 9.25 -8.49
C ALA A 153 1.18 9.63 -9.36
N ASP A 154 1.23 10.76 -10.04
CA ASP A 154 0.20 11.26 -10.94
C ASP A 154 0.00 10.33 -12.15
N SER A 155 1.09 9.87 -12.77
CA SER A 155 1.03 8.90 -13.86
C SER A 155 0.40 7.59 -13.43
N ARG A 156 0.74 7.12 -12.22
CA ARG A 156 0.11 5.92 -11.63
C ARG A 156 -1.38 6.11 -11.42
N ALA A 157 -1.81 7.24 -10.86
CA ALA A 157 -3.21 7.54 -10.63
C ALA A 157 -4.00 7.60 -11.96
N LYS A 158 -3.44 8.22 -12.99
CA LYS A 158 -4.01 8.24 -14.35
C LYS A 158 -4.09 6.84 -14.97
N ALA A 159 -3.04 6.03 -14.82
CA ALA A 159 -3.05 4.64 -15.28
C ALA A 159 -4.11 3.79 -14.54
N ASP A 160 -4.24 3.96 -13.23
CA ASP A 160 -5.28 3.29 -12.44
C ASP A 160 -6.68 3.71 -12.88
N TRP A 161 -6.89 4.98 -13.21
CA TRP A 161 -8.14 5.48 -13.79
C TRP A 161 -8.41 4.85 -15.16
N LEU A 162 -7.44 4.89 -16.08
CA LEU A 162 -7.58 4.34 -17.44
C LEU A 162 -7.92 2.85 -17.41
N VAL A 163 -7.16 2.07 -16.66
CA VAL A 163 -7.39 0.62 -16.54
C VAL A 163 -8.71 0.35 -15.83
N GLY A 164 -8.92 0.98 -14.67
CA GLY A 164 -10.10 0.73 -13.83
C GLY A 164 -11.41 1.10 -14.52
N MET A 165 -11.49 2.30 -15.10
CA MET A 165 -12.72 2.79 -15.74
C MET A 165 -13.01 2.04 -17.02
N ASN A 166 -12.03 1.86 -17.91
CA ASN A 166 -12.25 1.18 -19.19
C ASN A 166 -12.54 -0.31 -19.01
N ALA A 167 -11.74 -1.02 -18.20
CA ALA A 167 -11.93 -2.45 -18.02
C ALA A 167 -13.23 -2.77 -17.27
N SER A 168 -13.60 -1.99 -16.25
CA SER A 168 -14.88 -2.17 -15.56
C SER A 168 -16.08 -1.92 -16.48
N ARG A 169 -16.00 -0.89 -17.33
CA ARG A 169 -17.04 -0.59 -18.29
C ARG A 169 -17.16 -1.66 -19.38
N ALA A 170 -16.02 -2.15 -19.91
CA ALA A 170 -16.01 -3.26 -20.84
C ALA A 170 -16.62 -4.52 -20.23
N LEU A 171 -16.26 -4.84 -18.98
CA LEU A 171 -16.86 -5.98 -18.27
C LEU A 171 -18.37 -5.81 -18.08
N ALA A 172 -18.82 -4.61 -17.72
CA ALA A 172 -20.25 -4.29 -17.56
C ALA A 172 -21.04 -4.50 -18.86
N ILE A 173 -20.48 -4.12 -20.01
CA ILE A 173 -21.08 -4.32 -21.34
C ILE A 173 -21.23 -5.81 -21.64
N VAL A 174 -20.15 -6.58 -21.45
CA VAL A 174 -20.13 -8.02 -21.78
C VAL A 174 -21.00 -8.84 -20.83
N SER A 175 -21.00 -8.51 -19.53
CA SER A 175 -21.74 -9.26 -18.50
C SER A 175 -23.18 -8.79 -18.35
N GLY A 176 -23.58 -7.65 -18.91
CA GLY A 176 -24.89 -7.03 -18.68
C GLY A 176 -25.09 -6.54 -17.24
N SER A 177 -24.03 -6.43 -16.43
CA SER A 177 -24.09 -6.07 -15.01
C SER A 177 -23.09 -4.97 -14.67
N SER A 178 -23.58 -3.88 -14.09
CA SER A 178 -22.75 -2.75 -13.63
C SER A 178 -22.11 -2.98 -12.26
N ASN A 179 -22.35 -4.13 -11.61
CA ASN A 179 -21.86 -4.40 -10.26
C ASN A 179 -20.42 -4.95 -10.23
N ASN A 180 -19.84 -5.20 -11.39
CA ASN A 180 -18.51 -5.75 -11.51
C ASN A 180 -17.48 -4.62 -11.71
N SER A 181 -16.40 -4.64 -10.96
CA SER A 181 -15.29 -3.71 -11.12
C SER A 181 -13.98 -4.45 -11.33
N ILE A 182 -13.16 -3.89 -12.19
CA ILE A 182 -11.79 -4.36 -12.44
C ILE A 182 -10.83 -3.26 -12.00
N GLY A 183 -9.75 -3.65 -11.33
CA GLY A 183 -8.71 -2.73 -10.92
C GLY A 183 -7.35 -3.40 -10.90
N ARG A 184 -6.33 -2.61 -11.07
CA ARG A 184 -4.94 -3.06 -11.18
C ARG A 184 -4.42 -3.78 -9.92
N VAL A 185 -4.97 -3.48 -8.75
CA VAL A 185 -4.60 -4.10 -7.47
C VAL A 185 -5.67 -5.09 -7.02
N GLN A 186 -6.93 -4.66 -6.97
CA GLN A 186 -8.03 -5.49 -6.42
C GLN A 186 -8.23 -6.80 -7.20
N THR A 187 -8.15 -6.78 -8.52
CA THR A 187 -8.40 -7.97 -9.35
C THR A 187 -7.32 -9.04 -9.20
N PRO A 188 -6.01 -8.73 -9.30
CA PRO A 188 -4.97 -9.72 -9.02
C PRO A 188 -5.01 -10.25 -7.58
N THR A 189 -5.30 -9.39 -6.60
CA THR A 189 -5.42 -9.80 -5.20
C THR A 189 -6.55 -10.82 -5.03
N LEU A 190 -7.73 -10.54 -5.59
CA LEU A 190 -8.86 -11.46 -5.57
C LEU A 190 -8.52 -12.77 -6.30
N ALA A 191 -7.85 -12.68 -7.46
CA ALA A 191 -7.43 -13.86 -8.22
C ALA A 191 -6.49 -14.76 -7.40
N MET A 192 -5.52 -14.20 -6.69
CA MET A 192 -4.64 -14.97 -5.79
C MET A 192 -5.41 -15.66 -4.67
N ILE A 193 -6.36 -14.97 -4.04
CA ILE A 193 -7.22 -15.55 -2.99
C ILE A 193 -8.07 -16.70 -3.56
N CYS A 194 -8.69 -16.48 -4.71
CA CYS A 194 -9.51 -17.50 -5.38
C CYS A 194 -8.68 -18.71 -5.82
N SER A 195 -7.46 -18.49 -6.33
CA SER A 195 -6.54 -19.58 -6.69
C SER A 195 -6.18 -20.41 -5.47
N ARG A 196 -5.80 -19.77 -4.38
CA ARG A 196 -5.47 -20.44 -3.11
C ARG A 196 -6.65 -21.20 -2.53
N TYR A 197 -7.85 -20.62 -2.61
CA TYR A 197 -9.08 -21.30 -2.19
C TYR A 197 -9.31 -22.57 -3.01
N ARG A 198 -9.17 -22.51 -4.35
CA ARG A 198 -9.33 -23.68 -5.23
C ARG A 198 -8.29 -24.75 -4.95
N GLU A 199 -7.01 -24.38 -4.81
CA GLU A 199 -5.95 -25.32 -4.42
C GLU A 199 -6.27 -26.03 -3.11
N ASN A 200 -6.74 -25.28 -2.10
CA ASN A 200 -7.14 -25.86 -0.83
C ASN A 200 -8.30 -26.84 -0.98
N ARG A 201 -9.31 -26.49 -1.78
CA ARG A 201 -10.51 -27.34 -2.02
C ARG A 201 -10.21 -28.57 -2.85
N SER A 202 -9.25 -28.50 -3.76
CA SER A 202 -8.79 -29.60 -4.59
C SER A 202 -7.59 -30.34 -4.01
N PHE A 203 -7.17 -29.99 -2.80
CA PHE A 203 -6.02 -30.62 -2.16
C PHE A 203 -6.26 -32.10 -1.93
N VAL A 204 -5.40 -32.93 -2.51
CA VAL A 204 -5.36 -34.36 -2.27
C VAL A 204 -4.15 -34.66 -1.38
N SER A 205 -4.42 -35.23 -0.21
CA SER A 205 -3.36 -35.60 0.72
C SER A 205 -2.55 -36.76 0.12
N THR A 206 -1.25 -36.54 -0.01
CA THR A 206 -0.28 -37.59 -0.41
C THR A 206 0.51 -38.02 0.82
N PRO A 207 0.57 -39.33 1.12
CA PRO A 207 1.37 -39.82 2.22
C PRO A 207 2.86 -39.68 1.89
N TYR A 208 3.65 -39.41 2.91
CA TYR A 208 5.10 -39.47 2.85
C TYR A 208 5.64 -40.15 4.08
N TRP A 209 6.84 -40.70 3.99
CA TRP A 209 7.50 -41.40 5.08
C TRP A 209 8.81 -40.70 5.41
N GLN A 210 9.12 -40.65 6.69
CA GLN A 210 10.37 -40.09 7.18
C GLN A 210 11.02 -41.09 8.16
N LEU A 211 12.29 -41.37 7.96
CA LEU A 211 13.04 -42.25 8.87
C LEU A 211 13.55 -41.45 10.06
N HIS A 212 13.35 -42.05 11.22
CA HIS A 212 13.85 -41.52 12.48
C HIS A 212 14.70 -42.63 13.15
N VAL A 213 15.84 -42.26 13.68
CA VAL A 213 16.70 -43.14 14.46
C VAL A 213 16.80 -42.57 15.86
N THR A 214 16.53 -43.39 16.87
CA THR A 214 16.75 -43.03 18.27
C THR A 214 17.98 -43.79 18.75
N LEU A 215 19.00 -43.05 19.12
CA LEU A 215 20.24 -43.62 19.69
C LEU A 215 20.18 -43.53 21.22
N ASN A 216 20.49 -44.64 21.87
CA ASN A 216 20.57 -44.74 23.30
C ASN A 216 22.05 -44.65 23.71
N GLY A 217 22.41 -43.55 24.32
CA GLY A 217 23.77 -43.29 24.83
C GLY A 217 23.75 -43.04 26.33
N GLY A 218 23.90 -44.10 27.14
CA GLY A 218 23.89 -43.99 28.60
C GLY A 218 22.57 -43.41 29.12
N THR A 219 22.60 -42.23 29.70
CA THR A 219 21.43 -41.54 30.30
C THR A 219 20.66 -40.65 29.33
N SER A 220 21.07 -40.58 28.06
CA SER A 220 20.43 -39.69 27.09
C SER A 220 19.91 -40.43 25.84
N HIS A 221 18.67 -40.11 25.43
CA HIS A 221 18.11 -40.58 24.19
C HIS A 221 18.13 -39.42 23.18
N ARG A 222 18.74 -39.63 22.00
CA ARG A 222 18.78 -38.62 20.95
C ARG A 222 18.10 -39.14 19.69
N ARG A 223 17.13 -38.39 19.18
CA ARG A 223 16.43 -38.69 17.95
C ARG A 223 17.07 -37.92 16.79
N PHE A 224 17.40 -38.65 15.75
CA PHE A 224 17.91 -38.10 14.49
C PHE A 224 16.90 -38.37 13.38
N PHE A 225 16.82 -37.44 12.43
CA PHE A 225 15.92 -37.50 11.29
C PHE A 225 16.74 -37.67 10.02
N HIS A 226 16.31 -38.56 9.17
CA HIS A 226 16.86 -38.59 7.81
C HIS A 226 16.46 -37.27 7.08
N PRO A 227 17.39 -36.60 6.40
CA PRO A 227 17.12 -35.28 5.84
C PRO A 227 16.10 -35.27 4.72
N ALA A 228 15.93 -36.40 4.02
CA ALA A 228 14.94 -36.56 2.95
C ALA A 228 13.71 -37.35 3.41
N THR A 229 12.54 -37.00 2.87
CA THR A 229 11.32 -37.79 2.96
C THR A 229 11.22 -38.75 1.79
N PHE A 230 10.51 -39.85 1.97
CA PHE A 230 10.22 -40.82 0.93
C PHE A 230 8.77 -40.67 0.46
N ASP A 231 8.55 -40.61 -0.83
CA ASP A 231 7.25 -40.57 -1.49
C ASP A 231 6.67 -41.97 -1.75
N ASP A 232 7.52 -43.02 -1.61
CA ASP A 232 7.19 -44.42 -1.81
C ASP A 232 7.44 -45.21 -0.52
N ARG A 233 6.41 -45.93 -0.08
CA ARG A 233 6.45 -46.79 1.09
C ARG A 233 7.52 -47.86 0.99
N GLN A 234 7.66 -48.48 -0.19
CA GLN A 234 8.62 -49.60 -0.39
C GLN A 234 10.06 -49.09 -0.24
N LYS A 235 10.35 -47.90 -0.77
CA LYS A 235 11.67 -47.27 -0.60
C LYS A 235 11.95 -46.93 0.86
N ALA A 236 10.95 -46.42 1.58
CA ALA A 236 11.07 -46.13 3.01
C ALA A 236 11.28 -47.41 3.82
N GLU A 237 10.55 -48.49 3.56
CA GLU A 237 10.71 -49.78 4.20
C GLU A 237 12.06 -50.45 3.88
N ALA A 238 12.53 -50.37 2.63
CA ALA A 238 13.84 -50.87 2.24
C ALA A 238 14.96 -50.13 3.03
N ALA A 239 14.88 -48.81 3.12
CA ALA A 239 15.81 -48.02 3.90
C ALA A 239 15.72 -48.34 5.40
N TYR A 240 14.51 -48.57 5.93
CA TYR A 240 14.33 -49.00 7.32
C TYR A 240 14.95 -50.39 7.58
N ARG A 241 14.75 -51.37 6.71
CA ARG A 241 15.30 -52.72 6.86
C ARG A 241 16.82 -52.79 6.70
N SER A 242 17.43 -51.77 6.05
CA SER A 242 18.90 -51.69 5.98
C SER A 242 19.53 -51.24 7.29
N LEU A 243 18.74 -50.75 8.24
CA LEU A 243 19.19 -50.38 9.59
C LEU A 243 19.01 -51.59 10.52
N SER A 244 20.11 -52.09 11.05
CA SER A 244 20.04 -53.15 12.08
C SER A 244 19.71 -52.52 13.45
N PRO A 245 18.72 -53.06 14.19
CA PRO A 245 18.38 -52.51 15.52
C PRO A 245 19.50 -52.57 16.54
N ASP A 246 20.47 -53.47 16.35
CA ASP A 246 21.60 -53.65 17.26
C ASP A 246 22.91 -53.00 16.76
N SER A 247 22.80 -52.13 15.74
CA SER A 247 23.98 -51.48 15.18
C SER A 247 24.38 -50.26 16.03
N SER A 248 25.68 -50.10 16.20
CA SER A 248 26.26 -48.89 16.80
C SER A 248 26.36 -47.79 15.74
N ALA A 249 26.10 -46.55 16.12
CA ALA A 249 26.32 -45.39 15.27
C ALA A 249 27.50 -44.57 15.79
N THR A 250 28.39 -44.18 14.88
CA THR A 250 29.54 -43.34 15.20
C THR A 250 29.28 -41.92 14.64
N VAL A 251 29.46 -40.92 15.51
CA VAL A 251 29.40 -39.53 15.07
C VAL A 251 30.65 -39.20 14.26
N THR A 252 30.54 -39.06 12.97
CA THR A 252 31.68 -38.83 12.08
C THR A 252 32.06 -37.35 11.97
N LYS A 253 31.09 -36.43 12.22
CA LYS A 253 31.33 -35.01 12.16
C LYS A 253 30.37 -34.25 13.05
N VAL A 254 30.89 -33.25 13.74
CA VAL A 254 30.10 -32.28 14.49
C VAL A 254 30.48 -30.88 13.97
N GLU A 255 29.51 -30.18 13.40
CA GLU A 255 29.69 -28.79 12.96
C GLU A 255 28.88 -27.86 13.84
N ARG A 256 29.53 -26.86 14.39
CA ARG A 256 28.83 -25.74 15.05
C ARG A 256 28.77 -24.56 14.10
N ARG A 257 27.62 -24.29 13.52
CA ARG A 257 27.39 -23.13 12.66
C ARG A 257 26.71 -22.02 13.45
N LYS A 258 27.32 -20.85 13.47
CA LYS A 258 26.63 -19.62 13.89
C LYS A 258 25.88 -19.10 12.66
N THR A 259 24.56 -19.13 12.70
CA THR A 259 23.71 -18.50 11.68
C THR A 259 23.20 -17.18 12.24
N LEU A 260 23.51 -16.09 11.55
CA LEU A 260 22.90 -14.80 11.83
C LEU A 260 21.59 -14.76 11.03
N GLN A 261 20.47 -14.94 11.70
CA GLN A 261 19.18 -14.78 11.06
C GLN A 261 18.85 -13.28 11.05
N GLN A 262 18.86 -12.67 9.87
CA GLN A 262 18.38 -11.30 9.72
C GLN A 262 16.87 -11.27 10.02
N PRO A 263 16.38 -10.23 10.68
CA PRO A 263 14.94 -10.05 10.81
C PRO A 263 14.31 -9.98 9.41
N PRO A 264 13.07 -10.46 9.22
CA PRO A 264 12.38 -10.28 7.96
C PRO A 264 12.31 -8.79 7.62
N LEU A 265 12.44 -8.47 6.33
CA LEU A 265 12.24 -7.11 5.85
C LEU A 265 10.85 -6.63 6.27
N LEU A 266 10.77 -5.39 6.74
CA LEU A 266 9.49 -4.75 6.96
C LEU A 266 8.76 -4.66 5.62
N TYR A 267 7.44 -4.83 5.66
CA TYR A 267 6.62 -4.53 4.50
C TYR A 267 6.76 -3.05 4.19
N ASP A 268 7.26 -2.76 3.00
CA ASP A 268 7.32 -1.40 2.48
C ASP A 268 5.97 -1.10 1.81
N LEU A 269 5.38 0.03 2.18
CA LEU A 269 4.08 0.48 1.67
C LEU A 269 4.25 1.24 0.34
#